data_acf607666d9826dddeb07bde09978bec
#
_entry.id   acf607666d9826dddeb07bde09978bec
#
_cell.length_a   1.000
_cell.length_b   1.000
_cell.length_c   1.000
_cell.angle_alpha   90.00
_cell.angle_beta   90.00
_cell.angle_gamma   90.00
#
_symmetry.space_group_name_H-M   'P 1'
#
loop_
_entity.id
_entity.type
_entity.pdbx_description
1 polymer ?
#
loop_
_entity_poly.entity_id
_entity_poly.type
_entity_poly.pdbx_seq_one_letter_code
_entity_poly.pdbx_strand_id
1 'polypeptide(L)'
;MKATNKTMTTPSAAKPRLTTSAMIASIAAEGQRTKPAPFGNALVELARKRHDIVGMTADLGKYTDLHVFAKEFPDRYYQMGMAEQLLFGAASGIAAEGFTPFVTTYAVFAARRAYDFIHQTIAEEDRNVKIACALPGLTSGYGPSHQAAEDLALFRAMPNMTVIDPCDAFEIEQAVPAMAATIMASSTNTSPTRMKFSSSSCRATSAYRFSARCWRMPPRSTVRR
;
A
#
# COMPACT_ATOMS: atom_id res chain seq x y z
N MET A 1 -21.93 5.29 66.11
CA MET A 1 -21.08 4.46 65.20
C MET A 1 -21.48 4.78 63.76
N LYS A 2 -20.67 5.58 63.05
CA LYS A 2 -20.88 5.87 61.62
C LYS A 2 -19.93 5.01 60.79
N ALA A 3 -20.47 4.11 60.01
CA ALA A 3 -19.70 3.26 59.09
C ALA A 3 -19.28 4.12 57.89
N THR A 4 -17.99 4.28 57.70
CA THR A 4 -17.40 4.93 56.52
C THR A 4 -17.29 3.91 55.39
N ASN A 5 -18.12 4.07 54.37
CA ASN A 5 -18.11 3.25 53.15
C ASN A 5 -16.92 3.70 52.31
N LYS A 6 -15.84 2.93 52.29
CA LYS A 6 -14.64 3.17 51.48
C LYS A 6 -14.86 2.55 50.10
N THR A 7 -15.26 3.38 49.16
CA THR A 7 -15.40 2.99 47.74
C THR A 7 -14.00 2.64 47.22
N MET A 8 -13.78 1.35 46.96
CA MET A 8 -12.59 0.89 46.25
C MET A 8 -12.69 1.33 44.78
N THR A 9 -11.92 2.36 44.41
CA THR A 9 -11.69 2.70 43.01
C THR A 9 -10.73 1.69 42.42
N THR A 10 -11.23 0.84 41.53
CA THR A 10 -10.40 -0.03 40.68
C THR A 10 -9.45 0.84 39.85
N PRO A 11 -8.14 0.57 39.80
CA PRO A 11 -7.23 1.31 38.94
C PRO A 11 -7.68 1.12 37.47
N SER A 12 -8.01 2.20 36.80
CA SER A 12 -8.20 2.20 35.35
C SER A 12 -6.91 1.71 34.70
N ALA A 13 -6.97 0.53 34.09
CA ALA A 13 -5.84 0.01 33.32
C ALA A 13 -5.50 1.04 32.24
N ALA A 14 -4.30 1.62 32.33
CA ALA A 14 -3.79 2.55 31.34
C ALA A 14 -3.77 1.84 29.99
N LYS A 15 -4.52 2.37 29.01
CA LYS A 15 -4.52 1.84 27.65
C LYS A 15 -3.07 1.81 27.15
N PRO A 16 -2.58 0.70 26.61
CA PRO A 16 -1.22 0.60 26.10
C PRO A 16 -1.01 1.67 25.02
N ARG A 17 0.05 2.46 25.16
CA ARG A 17 0.47 3.41 24.15
C ARG A 17 1.00 2.64 22.96
N LEU A 18 0.27 2.69 21.87
CA LEU A 18 0.64 2.03 20.63
C LEU A 18 1.78 2.81 19.96
N THR A 19 2.90 2.15 19.74
CA THR A 19 4.11 2.72 19.11
C THR A 19 4.12 2.58 17.59
N THR A 20 3.14 1.88 17.03
CA THR A 20 2.90 1.71 15.59
C THR A 20 1.92 2.75 15.07
N SER A 21 1.85 2.93 13.73
CA SER A 21 0.87 3.83 13.13
C SER A 21 -0.51 3.54 13.72
N ALA A 22 -1.19 4.58 14.18
CA ALA A 22 -2.39 4.49 15.04
C ALA A 22 -3.53 3.62 14.46
N MET A 23 -3.42 3.21 13.21
CA MET A 23 -4.44 2.50 12.47
C MET A 23 -4.22 0.98 12.43
N ILE A 24 -2.98 0.51 12.25
CA ILE A 24 -2.64 -0.93 12.28
C ILE A 24 -2.84 -1.47 13.70
N ALA A 25 -2.52 -0.66 14.68
CA ALA A 25 -2.64 -1.03 16.09
C ALA A 25 -4.09 -1.14 16.59
N SER A 26 -5.07 -0.48 15.95
CA SER A 26 -6.49 -0.62 16.33
C SER A 26 -7.12 -1.92 15.83
N ILE A 27 -6.47 -2.63 14.90
CA ILE A 27 -6.97 -3.88 14.29
C ILE A 27 -6.24 -5.10 14.88
N ALA A 28 -5.02 -4.91 15.42
CA ALA A 28 -4.28 -6.00 16.04
C ALA A 28 -5.01 -6.47 17.31
N ALA A 29 -5.32 -7.76 17.38
CA ALA A 29 -5.82 -8.37 18.60
C ALA A 29 -4.78 -8.29 19.73
N GLU A 30 -5.25 -8.21 20.96
CA GLU A 30 -4.39 -8.13 22.14
C GLU A 30 -3.41 -9.33 22.15
N GLY A 31 -2.09 -9.04 22.23
CA GLY A 31 -1.04 -10.07 22.18
C GLY A 31 -0.46 -10.41 20.81
N GLN A 32 -0.98 -9.86 19.72
CA GLN A 32 -0.35 -10.02 18.40
C GLN A 32 0.92 -9.18 18.29
N ARG A 33 2.00 -9.78 17.79
CA ARG A 33 3.24 -9.07 17.49
C ARG A 33 3.03 -8.28 16.20
N THR A 34 3.10 -6.95 16.29
CA THR A 34 3.08 -6.07 15.12
C THR A 34 4.52 -5.70 14.74
N LYS A 35 4.81 -5.71 13.44
CA LYS A 35 6.08 -5.21 12.91
C LYS A 35 5.90 -3.73 12.56
N PRO A 36 6.72 -2.82 13.10
CA PRO A 36 6.57 -1.39 12.82
C PRO A 36 6.99 -1.06 11.40
N ALA A 37 6.18 -0.27 10.69
CA ALA A 37 6.48 0.32 9.38
C ALA A 37 7.08 -0.68 8.35
N PRO A 38 6.43 -1.82 8.05
CA PRO A 38 7.00 -2.84 7.18
C PRO A 38 7.29 -2.32 5.77
N PHE A 39 6.38 -1.52 5.20
CA PHE A 39 6.55 -0.91 3.90
C PHE A 39 7.73 0.08 3.89
N GLY A 40 7.77 1.02 4.84
CA GLY A 40 8.80 2.05 4.91
C GLY A 40 10.21 1.47 5.08
N ASN A 41 10.35 0.46 5.95
CA ASN A 41 11.64 -0.19 6.18
C ASN A 41 12.11 -0.96 4.94
N ALA A 42 11.23 -1.71 4.28
CA ALA A 42 11.57 -2.43 3.06
C ALA A 42 11.96 -1.47 1.92
N LEU A 43 11.26 -0.32 1.82
CA LEU A 43 11.59 0.69 0.83
C LEU A 43 12.95 1.36 1.10
N VAL A 44 13.30 1.62 2.35
CA VAL A 44 14.63 2.14 2.73
C VAL A 44 15.73 1.15 2.32
N GLU A 45 15.59 -0.13 2.64
CA GLU A 45 16.56 -1.16 2.27
C GLU A 45 16.72 -1.28 0.75
N LEU A 46 15.64 -1.14 -0.01
CA LEU A 46 15.68 -1.12 -1.47
C LEU A 46 16.39 0.14 -1.99
N ALA A 47 16.07 1.31 -1.44
CA ALA A 47 16.59 2.61 -1.88
C ALA A 47 18.07 2.82 -1.57
N ARG A 48 18.62 2.10 -0.58
CA ARG A 48 20.08 2.04 -0.34
C ARG A 48 20.83 1.39 -1.50
N LYS A 49 20.19 0.48 -2.23
CA LYS A 49 20.75 -0.26 -3.36
C LYS A 49 20.41 0.36 -4.71
N ARG A 50 19.36 1.21 -4.76
CA ARG A 50 18.82 1.81 -5.98
C ARG A 50 18.61 3.30 -5.80
N HIS A 51 19.35 4.10 -6.56
CA HIS A 51 19.31 5.57 -6.46
C HIS A 51 18.15 6.20 -7.23
N ASP A 52 17.50 5.43 -8.11
CA ASP A 52 16.33 5.85 -8.88
C ASP A 52 15.02 5.81 -8.10
N ILE A 53 15.02 5.25 -6.87
CA ILE A 53 13.83 5.19 -6.02
C ILE A 53 13.51 6.56 -5.44
N VAL A 54 12.27 6.99 -5.61
CA VAL A 54 11.70 8.25 -5.09
C VAL A 54 10.44 7.93 -4.28
N GLY A 55 10.29 8.54 -3.11
CA GLY A 55 9.10 8.41 -2.25
C GLY A 55 8.19 9.62 -2.37
N MET A 56 6.90 9.41 -2.64
CA MET A 56 5.93 10.49 -2.80
C MET A 56 4.65 10.22 -2.00
N THR A 57 4.05 11.26 -1.43
CA THR A 57 2.81 11.10 -0.63
C THR A 57 1.91 12.34 -0.70
N ALA A 58 0.61 12.11 -0.46
CA ALA A 58 -0.41 13.15 -0.33
C ALA A 58 -0.72 13.42 1.14
N ASP A 59 0.25 13.98 1.89
CA ASP A 59 0.17 14.34 3.31
C ASP A 59 -0.16 13.17 4.28
N LEU A 60 0.13 11.95 3.85
CA LEU A 60 -0.13 10.74 4.62
C LEU A 60 1.15 9.96 4.98
N GLY A 61 2.35 10.56 4.83
CA GLY A 61 3.63 9.87 5.02
C GLY A 61 3.76 9.11 6.34
N LYS A 62 3.22 9.66 7.43
CA LYS A 62 3.22 9.01 8.75
C LYS A 62 2.30 7.78 8.80
N TYR A 63 1.18 7.83 8.09
CA TYR A 63 0.14 6.81 8.12
C TYR A 63 0.34 5.72 7.06
N THR A 64 1.25 5.93 6.12
CA THR A 64 1.60 5.02 5.03
C THR A 64 3.04 4.52 5.17
N ASP A 65 3.66 4.65 6.34
CA ASP A 65 5.03 4.28 6.68
C ASP A 65 6.14 5.05 5.91
N LEU A 66 5.76 5.91 4.96
CA LEU A 66 6.75 6.62 4.12
C LEU A 66 7.60 7.65 4.90
N HIS A 67 7.20 8.00 6.12
CA HIS A 67 8.00 8.85 7.02
C HIS A 67 9.37 8.24 7.36
N VAL A 68 9.51 6.90 7.32
CA VAL A 68 10.78 6.21 7.51
C VAL A 68 11.72 6.51 6.35
N PHE A 69 11.20 6.45 5.12
CA PHE A 69 11.93 6.82 3.92
C PHE A 69 12.31 8.30 3.90
N ALA A 70 11.38 9.19 4.27
CA ALA A 70 11.61 10.64 4.33
C ALA A 70 12.75 11.01 5.28
N LYS A 71 12.90 10.31 6.40
CA LYS A 71 13.96 10.52 7.37
C LYS A 71 15.35 10.11 6.83
N GLU A 72 15.41 9.00 6.09
CA GLU A 72 16.67 8.46 5.56
C GLU A 72 17.08 9.15 4.25
N PHE A 73 16.12 9.50 3.41
CA PHE A 73 16.35 10.07 2.07
C PHE A 73 15.52 11.34 1.85
N PRO A 74 15.77 12.44 2.58
CA PRO A 74 14.99 13.67 2.47
C PRO A 74 15.02 14.29 1.07
N ASP A 75 16.14 14.15 0.35
CA ASP A 75 16.32 14.70 -1.00
C ASP A 75 15.58 13.91 -2.10
N ARG A 76 15.05 12.73 -1.75
CA ARG A 76 14.28 11.85 -2.65
C ARG A 76 12.83 11.67 -2.17
N TYR A 77 12.38 12.51 -1.25
CA TYR A 77 11.05 12.49 -0.70
C TYR A 77 10.26 13.73 -1.08
N TYR A 78 9.06 13.55 -1.61
CA TYR A 78 8.18 14.62 -2.05
C TYR A 78 6.81 14.54 -1.36
N GLN A 79 6.46 15.61 -0.67
CA GLN A 79 5.15 15.80 -0.06
C GLN A 79 4.32 16.71 -0.97
N MET A 80 3.23 16.17 -1.54
CA MET A 80 2.41 16.86 -2.54
C MET A 80 1.16 17.54 -1.95
N GLY A 81 0.97 17.48 -0.62
CA GLY A 81 -0.26 17.93 0.03
C GLY A 81 -1.42 16.97 -0.22
N MET A 82 -2.62 17.30 0.28
CA MET A 82 -3.84 16.50 0.06
C MET A 82 -4.39 16.71 -1.36
N ALA A 83 -3.57 16.40 -2.36
CA ALA A 83 -3.82 16.60 -3.78
C ALA A 83 -3.44 15.34 -4.56
N GLU A 84 -4.19 14.26 -4.40
CA GLU A 84 -3.88 12.95 -4.97
C GLU A 84 -3.81 12.97 -6.50
N GLN A 85 -4.61 13.77 -7.15
CA GLN A 85 -4.54 13.96 -8.61
C GLN A 85 -3.17 14.52 -9.04
N LEU A 86 -2.71 15.58 -8.37
CA LEU A 86 -1.38 16.13 -8.59
C LEU A 86 -0.28 15.13 -8.26
N LEU A 87 -0.43 14.38 -7.14
CA LEU A 87 0.50 13.35 -6.72
C LEU A 87 0.75 12.31 -7.82
N PHE A 88 -0.30 11.75 -8.41
CA PHE A 88 -0.16 10.71 -9.43
C PHE A 88 0.29 11.29 -10.78
N GLY A 89 -0.17 12.49 -11.16
CA GLY A 89 0.33 13.17 -12.36
C GLY A 89 1.83 13.50 -12.27
N ALA A 90 2.29 14.01 -11.12
CA ALA A 90 3.71 14.28 -10.89
C ALA A 90 4.54 12.97 -10.86
N ALA A 91 4.02 11.91 -10.27
CA ALA A 91 4.69 10.60 -10.24
C ALA A 91 4.86 10.03 -11.66
N SER A 92 3.85 10.19 -12.53
CA SER A 92 3.97 9.80 -13.92
C SER A 92 5.08 10.58 -14.65
N GLY A 93 5.18 11.90 -14.43
CA GLY A 93 6.26 12.72 -14.97
C GLY A 93 7.64 12.29 -14.50
N ILE A 94 7.80 12.02 -13.19
CA ILE A 94 9.05 11.52 -12.60
C ILE A 94 9.43 10.14 -13.18
N ALA A 95 8.43 9.26 -13.39
CA ALA A 95 8.66 7.96 -14.02
C ALA A 95 9.09 8.09 -15.49
N ALA A 96 8.60 9.11 -16.21
CA ALA A 96 9.02 9.39 -17.58
C ALA A 96 10.49 9.80 -17.69
N GLU A 97 11.05 10.42 -16.63
CA GLU A 97 12.47 10.76 -16.52
C GLU A 97 13.36 9.58 -16.07
N GLY A 98 12.81 8.36 -15.98
CA GLY A 98 13.56 7.14 -15.67
C GLY A 98 13.70 6.81 -14.20
N PHE A 99 13.04 7.55 -13.31
CA PHE A 99 12.97 7.22 -11.90
C PHE A 99 11.88 6.17 -11.62
N THR A 100 11.94 5.59 -10.43
CA THR A 100 10.93 4.64 -9.95
C THR A 100 10.22 5.23 -8.72
N PRO A 101 9.16 6.04 -8.90
CA PRO A 101 8.43 6.61 -7.80
C PRO A 101 7.57 5.56 -7.07
N PHE A 102 7.70 5.52 -5.74
CA PHE A 102 6.80 4.84 -4.82
C PHE A 102 5.84 5.87 -4.23
N VAL A 103 4.59 5.77 -4.62
CA VAL A 103 3.53 6.74 -4.30
C VAL A 103 2.64 6.17 -3.22
N THR A 104 2.38 6.94 -2.15
CA THR A 104 1.55 6.47 -1.04
C THR A 104 0.39 7.41 -0.76
N THR A 105 -0.78 6.82 -0.58
CA THR A 105 -1.99 7.46 -0.05
C THR A 105 -2.92 6.38 0.53
N TYR A 106 -4.13 6.74 0.98
CA TYR A 106 -5.13 5.73 1.32
C TYR A 106 -5.79 5.16 0.07
N ALA A 107 -6.16 3.89 0.13
CA ALA A 107 -6.77 3.19 -1.00
C ALA A 107 -8.03 3.89 -1.53
N VAL A 108 -8.88 4.40 -0.63
CA VAL A 108 -10.08 5.16 -1.00
C VAL A 108 -9.77 6.43 -1.80
N PHE A 109 -8.68 7.12 -1.49
CA PHE A 109 -8.34 8.37 -2.18
C PHE A 109 -7.67 8.10 -3.53
N ALA A 110 -6.86 7.07 -3.62
CA ALA A 110 -6.34 6.61 -4.92
C ALA A 110 -7.48 6.11 -5.82
N ALA A 111 -8.38 5.28 -5.29
CA ALA A 111 -9.46 4.65 -6.04
C ALA A 111 -10.57 5.63 -6.49
N ARG A 112 -10.91 6.62 -5.67
CA ARG A 112 -12.04 7.52 -5.99
C ARG A 112 -11.58 8.88 -6.48
N ARG A 113 -10.59 9.49 -5.80
CA ARG A 113 -10.20 10.88 -6.04
C ARG A 113 -9.24 11.01 -7.21
N ALA A 114 -8.35 10.05 -7.38
CA ALA A 114 -7.31 10.10 -8.40
C ALA A 114 -7.44 9.01 -9.49
N TYR A 115 -8.54 8.26 -9.53
CA TYR A 115 -8.73 7.15 -10.47
C TYR A 115 -8.44 7.52 -11.91
N ASP A 116 -9.02 8.62 -12.39
CA ASP A 116 -8.86 9.11 -13.76
C ASP A 116 -7.40 9.47 -14.08
N PHE A 117 -6.72 10.13 -13.15
CA PHE A 117 -5.29 10.47 -13.29
C PHE A 117 -4.40 9.22 -13.32
N ILE A 118 -4.67 8.23 -12.45
CA ILE A 118 -3.94 6.96 -12.48
C ILE A 118 -4.20 6.23 -13.80
N HIS A 119 -5.46 6.20 -14.24
CA HIS A 119 -5.84 5.54 -15.49
C HIS A 119 -5.12 6.14 -16.70
N GLN A 120 -5.26 7.46 -16.91
CA GLN A 120 -4.75 8.13 -18.11
C GLN A 120 -3.21 8.28 -18.08
N THR A 121 -2.65 8.73 -16.95
CA THR A 121 -1.23 9.13 -16.95
C THR A 121 -0.28 7.99 -16.56
N ILE A 122 -0.77 6.96 -15.90
CA ILE A 122 0.07 5.83 -15.43
C ILE A 122 -0.28 4.55 -16.17
N ALA A 123 -1.55 4.12 -16.12
CA ALA A 123 -1.95 2.82 -16.63
C ALA A 123 -1.97 2.77 -18.17
N GLU A 124 -2.53 3.77 -18.86
CA GLU A 124 -2.53 3.83 -20.33
C GLU A 124 -1.13 4.04 -20.90
N GLU A 125 -0.33 4.89 -20.24
CA GLU A 125 1.04 5.21 -20.63
C GLU A 125 2.08 4.15 -20.20
N ASP A 126 1.64 3.08 -19.52
CA ASP A 126 2.50 2.02 -18.99
C ASP A 126 3.70 2.55 -18.17
N ARG A 127 3.46 3.57 -17.33
CA ARG A 127 4.49 4.23 -16.54
C ARG A 127 4.93 3.40 -15.35
N ASN A 128 6.23 3.38 -15.09
CA ASN A 128 6.84 2.61 -13.99
C ASN A 128 6.60 3.26 -12.61
N VAL A 129 5.35 3.47 -12.23
CA VAL A 129 4.93 4.01 -10.93
C VAL A 129 4.49 2.88 -10.01
N LYS A 130 4.98 2.88 -8.77
CA LYS A 130 4.62 1.91 -7.73
C LYS A 130 3.65 2.55 -6.75
N ILE A 131 2.42 2.08 -6.72
CA ILE A 131 1.34 2.63 -5.89
C ILE A 131 1.17 1.75 -4.66
N ALA A 132 1.44 2.30 -3.47
CA ALA A 132 1.28 1.61 -2.20
C ALA A 132 0.14 2.25 -1.39
N CYS A 133 -1.02 1.62 -1.45
CA CYS A 133 -2.22 2.12 -0.77
C CYS A 133 -2.33 1.58 0.66
N ALA A 134 -2.49 2.47 1.63
CA ALA A 134 -2.83 2.08 2.99
C ALA A 134 -4.36 2.03 3.18
N LEU A 135 -4.82 1.30 4.20
CA LEU A 135 -6.22 1.16 4.58
C LEU A 135 -7.13 0.63 3.45
N PRO A 136 -6.80 -0.49 2.82
CA PRO A 136 -7.65 -1.09 1.80
C PRO A 136 -8.98 -1.58 2.39
N GLY A 137 -10.01 -1.65 1.57
CA GLY A 137 -11.31 -2.19 1.93
C GLY A 137 -11.96 -1.46 3.11
N LEU A 138 -12.44 -2.21 4.09
CA LEU A 138 -13.15 -1.72 5.28
C LEU A 138 -12.26 -1.54 6.52
N THR A 139 -10.95 -1.57 6.38
CA THR A 139 -10.00 -1.55 7.51
C THR A 139 -9.90 -0.21 8.24
N SER A 140 -10.43 0.87 7.65
CA SER A 140 -10.42 2.19 8.27
C SER A 140 -11.48 2.35 9.36
N GLY A 141 -11.07 2.80 10.54
CA GLY A 141 -11.96 3.20 11.62
C GLY A 141 -12.63 4.58 11.44
N TYR A 142 -12.28 5.33 10.39
CA TYR A 142 -12.82 6.69 10.14
C TYR A 142 -14.17 6.71 9.42
N GLY A 143 -14.78 5.55 9.17
CA GLY A 143 -16.08 5.41 8.53
C GLY A 143 -16.04 5.44 7.00
N PRO A 144 -17.22 5.53 6.34
CA PRO A 144 -17.37 5.32 4.89
C PRO A 144 -16.53 6.24 4.01
N SER A 145 -16.21 7.46 4.47
CA SER A 145 -15.37 8.40 3.74
C SER A 145 -13.92 7.93 3.55
N HIS A 146 -13.48 6.97 4.38
CA HIS A 146 -12.13 6.42 4.37
C HIS A 146 -12.10 4.91 4.11
N GLN A 147 -13.22 4.32 3.73
CA GLN A 147 -13.36 2.91 3.38
C GLN A 147 -13.41 2.72 1.87
N ALA A 148 -12.64 1.79 1.34
CA ALA A 148 -12.45 1.54 -0.08
C ALA A 148 -12.91 0.11 -0.44
N ALA A 149 -14.21 -0.16 -0.37
CA ALA A 149 -14.75 -1.49 -0.64
C ALA A 149 -14.59 -1.92 -2.12
N GLU A 150 -14.43 -0.94 -3.02
CA GLU A 150 -14.35 -1.13 -4.47
C GLU A 150 -12.92 -1.03 -5.05
N ASP A 151 -11.90 -0.76 -4.24
CA ASP A 151 -10.53 -0.46 -4.69
C ASP A 151 -9.93 -1.54 -5.59
N LEU A 152 -10.00 -2.80 -5.17
CA LEU A 152 -9.49 -3.92 -5.96
C LEU A 152 -10.22 -4.07 -7.31
N ALA A 153 -11.53 -3.84 -7.35
CA ALA A 153 -12.30 -3.94 -8.59
C ALA A 153 -11.87 -2.83 -9.57
N LEU A 154 -11.70 -1.60 -9.08
CA LEU A 154 -11.29 -0.44 -9.88
C LEU A 154 -9.88 -0.61 -10.44
N PHE A 155 -8.90 -0.94 -9.60
CA PHE A 155 -7.52 -1.11 -10.07
C PHE A 155 -7.32 -2.32 -10.99
N ARG A 156 -8.07 -3.40 -10.77
CA ARG A 156 -8.01 -4.57 -11.68
C ARG A 156 -8.67 -4.33 -13.04
N ALA A 157 -9.51 -3.32 -13.16
CA ALA A 157 -10.12 -2.92 -14.43
C ALA A 157 -9.19 -2.05 -15.30
N MET A 158 -8.12 -1.46 -14.73
CA MET A 158 -7.17 -0.63 -15.47
C MET A 158 -6.25 -1.47 -16.36
N PRO A 159 -5.92 -0.99 -17.57
CA PRO A 159 -4.92 -1.64 -18.42
C PRO A 159 -3.54 -1.60 -17.74
N ASN A 160 -2.67 -2.55 -18.08
CA ASN A 160 -1.28 -2.60 -17.64
C ASN A 160 -1.06 -2.58 -16.11
N MET A 161 -2.10 -2.67 -15.30
CA MET A 161 -2.01 -2.62 -13.84
C MET A 161 -1.80 -4.02 -13.24
N THR A 162 -0.75 -4.19 -12.44
CA THR A 162 -0.54 -5.37 -11.60
C THR A 162 -0.98 -5.05 -10.18
N VAL A 163 -1.91 -5.80 -9.63
CA VAL A 163 -2.44 -5.60 -8.27
C VAL A 163 -1.91 -6.68 -7.34
N ILE A 164 -1.33 -6.26 -6.22
CA ILE A 164 -0.82 -7.10 -5.13
C ILE A 164 -1.61 -6.76 -3.87
N ASP A 165 -2.14 -7.75 -3.20
CA ASP A 165 -2.92 -7.60 -1.96
C ASP A 165 -2.26 -8.44 -0.86
N PRO A 166 -1.25 -7.91 -0.15
CA PRO A 166 -0.52 -8.62 0.88
C PRO A 166 -1.38 -8.80 2.14
N CYS A 167 -1.34 -9.98 2.74
CA CYS A 167 -2.15 -10.29 3.92
C CYS A 167 -1.49 -9.92 5.25
N ASP A 168 -0.17 -9.72 5.28
CA ASP A 168 0.57 -9.39 6.50
C ASP A 168 1.83 -8.55 6.25
N ALA A 169 2.52 -8.17 7.33
CA ALA A 169 3.73 -7.37 7.28
C ALA A 169 4.90 -8.08 6.56
N PHE A 170 4.93 -9.40 6.59
CA PHE A 170 5.97 -10.19 5.95
C PHE A 170 5.80 -10.19 4.44
N GLU A 171 4.56 -10.35 3.96
CA GLU A 171 4.24 -10.22 2.54
C GLU A 171 4.44 -8.81 2.02
N ILE A 172 4.14 -7.76 2.82
CA ILE A 172 4.43 -6.36 2.45
C ILE A 172 5.93 -6.17 2.19
N GLU A 173 6.80 -6.70 3.05
CA GLU A 173 8.25 -6.57 2.87
C GLU A 173 8.77 -7.28 1.63
N GLN A 174 8.16 -8.41 1.25
CA GLN A 174 8.49 -9.11 0.01
C GLN A 174 7.91 -8.41 -1.23
N ALA A 175 6.74 -7.78 -1.09
CA ALA A 175 6.09 -7.08 -2.20
C ALA A 175 6.90 -5.88 -2.67
N VAL A 176 7.56 -5.13 -1.78
CA VAL A 176 8.30 -3.92 -2.14
C VAL A 176 9.41 -4.17 -3.17
N PRO A 177 10.36 -5.09 -2.95
CA PRO A 177 11.37 -5.41 -3.98
C PRO A 177 10.75 -6.07 -5.21
N ALA A 178 9.69 -6.84 -5.07
CA ALA A 178 8.98 -7.45 -6.19
C ALA A 178 8.33 -6.39 -7.10
N MET A 179 7.67 -5.38 -6.52
CA MET A 179 7.13 -4.24 -7.26
C MET A 179 8.22 -3.50 -8.03
N ALA A 180 9.38 -3.29 -7.42
CA ALA A 180 10.49 -2.59 -8.05
C ALA A 180 11.16 -3.39 -9.19
N ALA A 181 11.12 -4.71 -9.12
CA ALA A 181 11.63 -5.61 -10.16
C ALA A 181 10.68 -5.75 -11.35
N THR A 182 9.39 -5.49 -11.14
CA THR A 182 8.39 -5.51 -12.21
C THR A 182 8.50 -4.22 -13.01
N ILE A 183 9.25 -4.25 -14.09
CA ILE A 183 9.18 -3.24 -15.15
C ILE A 183 7.88 -3.52 -15.87
N MET A 184 6.98 -2.56 -15.94
CA MET A 184 5.86 -2.59 -16.86
C MET A 184 6.50 -2.70 -18.25
N ALA A 185 6.18 -3.73 -18.99
CA ALA A 185 6.92 -4.11 -20.16
C ALA A 185 6.75 -3.08 -21.28
N SER A 186 7.72 -2.19 -21.42
CA SER A 186 7.96 -1.49 -22.68
C SER A 186 8.33 -2.55 -23.75
N SER A 187 7.51 -2.72 -24.71
CA SER A 187 7.59 -3.34 -26.03
C SER A 187 8.90 -4.06 -26.47
N THR A 188 9.49 -4.90 -25.65
CA THR A 188 10.48 -5.89 -26.11
C THR A 188 10.19 -7.22 -25.45
N ASN A 189 9.70 -8.16 -26.26
CA ASN A 189 9.41 -9.55 -25.98
C ASN A 189 10.25 -10.20 -24.86
N THR A 190 9.80 -10.10 -23.63
CA THR A 190 10.18 -11.04 -22.57
C THR A 190 8.95 -11.33 -21.74
N SER A 191 8.51 -12.59 -21.83
CA SER A 191 7.42 -13.16 -21.06
C SER A 191 7.54 -12.81 -19.58
N PRO A 192 6.49 -12.31 -18.90
CA PRO A 192 6.54 -12.00 -17.49
C PRO A 192 6.82 -13.28 -16.70
N THR A 193 7.95 -13.29 -16.00
CA THR A 193 8.30 -14.37 -15.08
C THR A 193 7.24 -14.42 -13.99
N ARG A 194 6.46 -15.48 -14.01
CA ARG A 194 5.36 -15.74 -13.08
C ARG A 194 5.91 -15.87 -11.67
N MET A 195 5.75 -14.83 -10.83
CA MET A 195 6.00 -14.98 -9.39
C MET A 195 4.98 -15.94 -8.79
N LYS A 196 5.48 -17.09 -8.34
CA LYS A 196 4.71 -18.01 -7.51
C LYS A 196 4.89 -17.57 -6.06
N PHE A 197 3.88 -16.94 -5.48
CA PHE A 197 3.79 -16.84 -4.04
C PHE A 197 3.36 -18.18 -3.46
N SER A 198 4.16 -18.74 -2.57
CA SER A 198 3.82 -19.99 -1.87
C SER A 198 2.84 -19.67 -0.75
N SER A 199 1.62 -20.14 -0.86
CA SER A 199 0.54 -19.98 0.12
C SER A 199 0.70 -20.87 1.37
N SER A 200 1.90 -21.34 1.71
CA SER A 200 2.09 -22.40 2.71
C SER A 200 2.18 -21.93 4.16
N SER A 201 2.08 -20.63 4.45
CA SER A 201 2.19 -20.13 5.84
C SER A 201 0.99 -19.32 6.36
N CYS A 202 -0.08 -19.20 5.60
CA CYS A 202 -1.29 -18.55 6.10
C CYS A 202 -2.05 -19.50 7.04
N ARG A 203 -1.62 -19.60 8.30
CA ARG A 203 -2.48 -20.17 9.36
C ARG A 203 -3.51 -19.11 9.72
N ALA A 204 -4.70 -19.32 9.18
CA ALA A 204 -5.86 -18.51 9.41
C ALA A 204 -6.22 -18.45 10.92
N THR A 205 -6.12 -17.26 11.50
CA THR A 205 -7.03 -16.90 12.59
C THR A 205 -8.20 -16.17 11.95
N SER A 206 -9.31 -16.89 11.99
CA SER A 206 -10.69 -16.55 11.69
C SER A 206 -11.00 -15.05 11.59
N ALA A 207 -11.42 -14.57 10.42
CA ALA A 207 -12.64 -13.80 10.19
C ALA A 207 -12.83 -13.22 8.77
N TYR A 208 -11.93 -13.35 7.81
CA TYR A 208 -12.28 -12.99 6.41
C TYR A 208 -11.51 -13.86 5.42
N ARG A 209 -12.14 -14.97 4.98
CA ARG A 209 -11.71 -15.69 3.78
C ARG A 209 -12.18 -14.92 2.55
N PHE A 210 -11.29 -14.22 1.90
CA PHE A 210 -11.44 -13.90 0.50
C PHE A 210 -10.53 -14.81 -0.32
N SER A 211 -11.13 -15.70 -1.09
CA SER A 211 -10.38 -16.62 -1.97
C SER A 211 -9.76 -15.83 -3.12
N ALA A 212 -8.45 -15.73 -3.15
CA ALA A 212 -7.72 -15.29 -4.33
C ALA A 212 -7.86 -16.34 -5.44
N ARG A 213 -8.84 -16.18 -6.32
CA ARG A 213 -8.88 -16.90 -7.60
C ARG A 213 -8.08 -16.10 -8.61
N CYS A 214 -6.92 -16.61 -8.95
CA CYS A 214 -6.11 -16.13 -10.06
C CYS A 214 -6.87 -16.38 -11.39
N TRP A 215 -7.45 -15.33 -11.97
CA TRP A 215 -8.04 -15.40 -13.31
C TRP A 215 -6.94 -15.19 -14.34
N ARG A 216 -6.72 -16.22 -15.20
CA ARG A 216 -5.93 -16.08 -16.41
C ARG A 216 -6.76 -15.34 -17.45
N MET A 217 -6.25 -14.25 -17.97
CA MET A 217 -6.71 -13.78 -19.27
C MET A 217 -6.01 -14.60 -20.36
N PRO A 218 -6.74 -15.08 -21.39
CA PRO A 218 -6.12 -15.72 -22.55
C PRO A 218 -5.32 -14.70 -23.37
N PRO A 219 -4.26 -15.13 -24.09
CA PRO A 219 -3.52 -14.23 -24.95
C PRO A 219 -4.45 -13.69 -26.05
N ARG A 220 -4.33 -12.41 -26.35
CA ARG A 220 -5.07 -11.76 -27.45
C ARG A 220 -4.76 -12.50 -28.75
N SER A 221 -5.79 -13.08 -29.35
CA SER A 221 -5.73 -13.60 -30.72
C SER A 221 -5.52 -12.41 -31.66
N THR A 222 -4.48 -12.49 -32.47
CA THR A 222 -4.24 -11.61 -33.62
C THR A 222 -5.43 -11.64 -34.55
N VAL A 223 -6.21 -10.56 -34.58
CA VAL A 223 -7.14 -10.34 -35.68
C VAL A 223 -6.32 -9.88 -36.88
N ARG A 224 -6.17 -10.79 -37.86
CA ARG A 224 -5.71 -10.43 -39.21
C ARG A 224 -6.84 -9.65 -39.90
N ARG A 225 -6.49 -8.54 -40.48
CA ARG A 225 -7.32 -7.86 -41.49
C ARG A 225 -7.38 -8.71 -42.77
#